data_3876b8e6a45f2559eb98da8c3dcae7e7
#
_entry.id   3876b8e6a45f2559eb98da8c3dcae7e7
#
_cell.length_a   1.000
_cell.length_b   1.000
_cell.length_c   1.000
_cell.angle_alpha   90.00
_cell.angle_beta   90.00
_cell.angle_gamma   90.00
#
_symmetry.space_group_name_H-M   'P 1'
#
loop_
_entity.id
_entity.type
_entity.pdbx_description
1 polymer ?
#
loop_
_entity_poly.entity_id
_entity_poly.type
_entity_poly.pdbx_seq_one_letter_code
_entity_poly.pdbx_strand_id
1 'polypeptide(L)'
;MLTGDRNHRIKRDGSRGTVTEHQLRSTARPVRARHERVRREQRPRRTRRRPMAWFACLVLALLSVPLAFRGTNDDGPTPIAQFLAFLPWFLVPGWLALLYTVLARRVLLAAWALAVLAATVGYTLPQGPEAPADASERTGKARFRVLTANVRYGEATRALVRTLRRERPHLVAVQECDTRCVEALRSARMYENYPYRNIVESGGANGSALLSTFPLAKESSLPGRMAMPNAVADISGTSVNIQVAHPMPPNPESLDTWRKELRTLRSYGASRGRTPTIVAGDFNSSQDHAAFRSLLRTGLNDAARLTGQSRTPTWPNDTPLRFMGAQLDHVLVSDPLTAVDARFLELDGSDHLAVLADLNLL
;
A
#
# COMPACT_ATOMS: atom_id res chain seq x y z
N MET A 1 79.95 34.36 8.00
CA MET A 1 81.04 33.48 7.63
C MET A 1 80.85 33.23 6.14
N LEU A 2 81.60 33.99 5.41
CA LEU A 2 82.78 33.69 4.66
C LEU A 2 82.44 32.94 3.38
N THR A 3 82.47 33.61 2.28
CA THR A 3 83.56 33.91 1.33
C THR A 3 83.51 32.93 0.22
N GLY A 4 83.62 33.22 -1.01
CA GLY A 4 84.33 34.17 -1.84
C GLY A 4 84.17 33.61 -3.25
N ASP A 5 84.03 34.33 -4.22
CA ASP A 5 84.93 35.23 -4.91
C ASP A 5 85.62 34.57 -6.14
N ARG A 6 85.49 35.33 -7.19
CA ARG A 6 86.45 35.58 -8.32
C ARG A 6 86.37 34.72 -9.56
N ASN A 7 86.05 35.31 -10.65
CA ASN A 7 86.73 36.27 -11.50
C ASN A 7 87.28 35.70 -12.80
N HIS A 8 87.12 36.47 -13.90
CA HIS A 8 87.98 36.74 -15.09
C HIS A 8 87.84 35.80 -16.29
N ARG A 9 87.83 36.20 -17.51
CA ARG A 9 88.19 37.41 -18.26
C ARG A 9 87.86 37.23 -19.76
N ILE A 10 87.28 38.23 -20.33
CA ILE A 10 87.52 38.86 -21.62
C ILE A 10 88.49 38.15 -22.63
N LYS A 11 88.03 37.98 -23.90
CA LYS A 11 88.73 38.49 -25.04
C LYS A 11 87.86 38.72 -26.29
N ARG A 12 87.96 39.87 -26.82
CA ARG A 12 87.51 40.33 -28.14
C ARG A 12 88.36 39.70 -29.21
N ASP A 13 87.80 39.49 -30.40
CA ASP A 13 88.24 39.95 -31.70
C ASP A 13 87.24 39.43 -32.74
N GLY A 14 86.71 40.09 -33.63
CA GLY A 14 87.04 41.05 -34.61
C GLY A 14 87.24 40.34 -35.99
N SER A 15 86.23 40.36 -36.87
CA SER A 15 86.50 40.73 -38.25
C SER A 15 85.26 40.64 -39.17
N ARG A 16 85.23 41.61 -39.98
CA ARG A 16 84.33 41.92 -41.10
C ARG A 16 84.04 40.79 -42.05
N GLY A 17 82.86 40.83 -42.66
CA GLY A 17 82.72 40.22 -43.96
C GLY A 17 81.35 40.00 -44.53
N THR A 18 80.91 40.97 -45.31
CA THR A 18 80.13 40.86 -46.57
C THR A 18 78.62 40.42 -46.49
N VAL A 19 77.84 41.36 -46.89
CA VAL A 19 76.47 41.26 -47.39
C VAL A 19 76.36 40.34 -48.57
N THR A 20 75.39 39.44 -48.55
CA THR A 20 74.79 38.90 -49.80
C THR A 20 73.26 38.73 -49.53
N GLU A 21 72.58 39.46 -50.31
CA GLU A 21 71.19 39.46 -50.60
C GLU A 21 70.72 38.08 -51.04
N HIS A 22 69.82 37.37 -50.34
CA HIS A 22 68.83 36.54 -51.01
C HIS A 22 67.76 36.04 -50.06
N GLN A 23 66.53 36.26 -50.50
CA GLN A 23 65.32 35.54 -50.22
C GLN A 23 64.40 36.02 -49.10
N LEU A 24 63.58 36.99 -49.47
CA LEU A 24 62.15 37.04 -49.14
C LEU A 24 61.49 35.74 -49.53
N ARG A 25 61.22 34.87 -48.58
CA ARG A 25 60.17 33.87 -48.71
C ARG A 25 59.37 33.69 -47.39
N SER A 26 58.19 34.29 -47.41
CA SER A 26 56.92 33.74 -46.95
C SER A 26 56.93 32.95 -45.64
N THR A 27 56.55 33.63 -44.55
CA THR A 27 56.00 32.96 -43.40
C THR A 27 54.49 33.22 -43.32
N ALA A 28 53.76 32.67 -44.28
CA ALA A 28 52.31 32.44 -44.13
C ALA A 28 52.14 30.99 -43.64
N ARG A 29 52.03 30.78 -42.34
CA ARG A 29 51.56 29.54 -41.68
C ARG A 29 50.66 29.85 -40.50
N PRO A 30 49.70 29.01 -40.25
CA PRO A 30 48.37 28.98 -40.83
C PRO A 30 47.33 29.28 -39.69
N VAL A 31 46.52 30.20 -39.95
CA VAL A 31 45.35 30.53 -39.10
C VAL A 31 44.38 29.32 -38.96
N ARG A 32 44.52 28.31 -39.85
CA ARG A 32 43.63 27.11 -39.80
C ARG A 32 43.88 26.17 -38.62
N ALA A 33 45.06 26.05 -38.08
CA ALA A 33 45.35 25.14 -36.97
C ALA A 33 44.79 25.64 -35.60
N ARG A 34 44.57 26.95 -35.46
CA ARG A 34 43.99 27.54 -34.23
C ARG A 34 42.49 27.37 -34.16
N HIS A 35 41.77 27.36 -35.28
CA HIS A 35 40.33 27.12 -35.32
C HIS A 35 39.94 25.67 -35.11
N GLU A 36 40.75 24.68 -35.49
CA GLU A 36 40.46 23.28 -35.22
C GLU A 36 40.67 22.90 -33.76
N ARG A 37 41.61 23.50 -33.04
CA ARG A 37 41.82 23.24 -31.61
C ARG A 37 40.65 23.82 -30.77
N VAL A 38 40.13 25.01 -31.10
CA VAL A 38 38.98 25.64 -30.39
C VAL A 38 37.69 24.86 -30.66
N ARG A 39 37.53 24.19 -31.81
CA ARG A 39 36.35 23.37 -32.08
C ARG A 39 36.35 22.00 -31.38
N ARG A 40 37.49 21.50 -30.92
CA ARG A 40 37.57 20.23 -30.17
C ARG A 40 37.27 20.40 -28.68
N GLU A 41 37.42 21.58 -28.11
CA GLU A 41 37.15 21.83 -26.67
C GLU A 41 35.69 22.08 -26.33
N GLN A 42 34.81 22.24 -27.30
CA GLN A 42 33.37 22.49 -27.08
C GLN A 42 32.48 21.28 -27.32
N ARG A 43 32.98 20.06 -27.19
CA ARG A 43 32.06 18.91 -27.05
C ARG A 43 31.50 18.89 -25.60
N PRO A 44 30.22 19.15 -25.41
CA PRO A 44 29.66 19.12 -24.06
C PRO A 44 29.87 17.71 -23.51
N ARG A 45 30.41 17.65 -22.31
CA ARG A 45 30.63 16.41 -21.55
C ARG A 45 29.29 15.64 -21.41
N ARG A 46 29.05 14.67 -22.29
CA ARG A 46 27.90 13.72 -22.26
C ARG A 46 27.93 12.75 -21.08
N THR A 47 28.85 12.85 -20.13
CA THR A 47 29.14 11.83 -19.13
C THR A 47 28.26 11.88 -17.87
N ARG A 48 27.55 12.97 -17.57
CA ARG A 48 26.72 13.10 -16.36
C ARG A 48 25.30 12.49 -16.47
N ARG A 49 24.83 12.12 -17.66
CA ARG A 49 23.45 11.58 -17.87
C ARG A 49 23.32 10.06 -17.78
N ARG A 50 24.43 9.31 -17.73
CA ARG A 50 24.43 7.84 -17.65
C ARG A 50 23.93 7.29 -16.30
N PRO A 51 24.41 7.78 -15.12
CA PRO A 51 23.96 7.21 -13.83
C PRO A 51 22.47 7.41 -13.57
N MET A 52 21.90 8.56 -13.95
CA MET A 52 20.45 8.79 -13.81
C MET A 52 19.60 7.90 -14.71
N ALA A 53 20.09 7.52 -15.90
CA ALA A 53 19.39 6.59 -16.78
C ALA A 53 19.37 5.18 -16.18
N TRP A 54 20.47 4.72 -15.56
CA TRP A 54 20.52 3.46 -14.84
C TRP A 54 19.59 3.48 -13.61
N PHE A 55 19.54 4.59 -12.90
CA PHE A 55 18.61 4.75 -11.78
C PHE A 55 17.14 4.66 -12.22
N ALA A 56 16.77 5.36 -13.31
CA ALA A 56 15.43 5.25 -13.88
C ALA A 56 15.10 3.81 -14.33
N CYS A 57 16.06 3.13 -14.97
CA CYS A 57 15.93 1.74 -15.37
C CYS A 57 15.68 0.83 -14.14
N LEU A 58 16.45 1.02 -13.06
CA LEU A 58 16.29 0.27 -11.82
C LEU A 58 14.91 0.51 -11.20
N VAL A 59 14.47 1.77 -11.10
CA VAL A 59 13.14 2.10 -10.58
C VAL A 59 12.04 1.42 -11.41
N LEU A 60 12.10 1.53 -12.73
CA LEU A 60 11.11 0.88 -13.61
C LEU A 60 11.13 -0.65 -13.47
N ALA A 61 12.31 -1.26 -13.34
CA ALA A 61 12.42 -2.69 -13.08
C ALA A 61 11.78 -3.09 -11.75
N LEU A 62 12.07 -2.35 -10.68
CA LEU A 62 11.48 -2.59 -9.35
C LEU A 62 9.95 -2.45 -9.35
N LEU A 63 9.40 -1.46 -10.06
CA LEU A 63 7.95 -1.30 -10.20
C LEU A 63 7.33 -2.41 -11.05
N SER A 64 8.04 -2.89 -12.08
CA SER A 64 7.53 -3.90 -13.02
C SER A 64 7.34 -5.26 -12.35
N VAL A 65 8.17 -5.61 -11.35
CA VAL A 65 8.10 -6.93 -10.69
C VAL A 65 6.76 -7.15 -9.98
N PRO A 66 6.30 -6.29 -9.03
CA PRO A 66 4.99 -6.46 -8.40
C PRO A 66 3.84 -6.38 -9.41
N LEU A 67 3.95 -5.53 -10.45
CA LEU A 67 2.93 -5.44 -11.49
C LEU A 67 2.82 -6.76 -12.30
N ALA A 68 3.93 -7.44 -12.56
CA ALA A 68 3.92 -8.75 -13.22
C ALA A 68 3.22 -9.80 -12.34
N PHE A 69 3.54 -9.86 -11.03
CA PHE A 69 2.84 -10.75 -10.09
C PHE A 69 1.34 -10.42 -9.99
N ARG A 70 0.99 -9.13 -9.96
CA ARG A 70 -0.42 -8.70 -10.00
C ARG A 70 -1.12 -9.19 -11.28
N GLY A 71 -0.43 -9.12 -12.43
CA GLY A 71 -0.93 -9.56 -13.73
C GLY A 71 -1.11 -11.07 -13.85
N THR A 72 -0.23 -11.86 -13.25
CA THR A 72 -0.33 -13.32 -13.20
C THR A 72 -1.30 -13.81 -12.11
N ASN A 73 -1.93 -12.89 -11.36
CA ASN A 73 -2.82 -13.18 -10.24
C ASN A 73 -2.14 -13.99 -9.12
N ASP A 74 -0.92 -13.63 -8.80
CA ASP A 74 -0.10 -14.18 -7.73
C ASP A 74 0.33 -13.05 -6.77
N ASP A 75 0.53 -13.37 -5.50
CA ASP A 75 0.96 -12.41 -4.48
C ASP A 75 2.49 -12.32 -4.38
N GLY A 76 3.21 -13.23 -5.00
CA GLY A 76 4.67 -13.27 -4.97
C GLY A 76 5.25 -13.58 -3.59
N PRO A 77 6.57 -13.72 -3.49
CA PRO A 77 7.27 -13.79 -2.22
C PRO A 77 7.36 -12.41 -1.54
N THR A 78 7.77 -12.35 -0.28
CA THR A 78 8.19 -11.09 0.35
C THR A 78 9.47 -10.57 -0.31
N PRO A 79 9.62 -9.26 -0.57
CA PRO A 79 8.71 -8.16 -0.19
C PRO A 79 7.61 -7.84 -1.23
N ILE A 80 7.43 -8.64 -2.29
CA ILE A 80 6.47 -8.35 -3.37
C ILE A 80 5.04 -8.30 -2.83
N ALA A 81 4.67 -9.29 -2.00
CA ALA A 81 3.36 -9.30 -1.35
C ALA A 81 3.07 -8.00 -0.59
N GLN A 82 4.07 -7.47 0.14
CA GLN A 82 3.92 -6.20 0.85
C GLN A 82 3.76 -5.01 -0.10
N PHE A 83 4.55 -4.96 -1.19
CA PHE A 83 4.45 -3.88 -2.18
C PHE A 83 3.10 -3.85 -2.90
N LEU A 84 2.45 -4.99 -3.08
CA LEU A 84 1.12 -5.05 -3.70
C LEU A 84 0.07 -4.27 -2.89
N ALA A 85 0.18 -4.20 -1.57
CA ALA A 85 -0.72 -3.38 -0.75
C ALA A 85 -0.67 -1.89 -1.13
N PHE A 86 0.49 -1.42 -1.60
CA PHE A 86 0.78 -0.03 -1.92
C PHE A 86 0.78 0.27 -3.43
N LEU A 87 0.15 -0.58 -4.23
CA LEU A 87 0.17 -0.47 -5.70
C LEU A 87 -0.22 0.91 -6.24
N PRO A 88 -1.21 1.65 -5.71
CA PRO A 88 -1.55 3.00 -6.19
C PRO A 88 -0.37 3.98 -6.12
N TRP A 89 0.52 3.83 -5.16
CA TRP A 89 1.67 4.71 -4.94
C TRP A 89 2.79 4.52 -5.95
N PHE A 90 2.73 3.47 -6.77
CA PHE A 90 3.66 3.27 -7.90
C PHE A 90 3.50 4.36 -8.96
N LEU A 91 2.37 5.07 -8.99
CA LEU A 91 2.16 6.22 -9.87
C LEU A 91 3.20 7.32 -9.64
N VAL A 92 3.58 7.59 -8.39
CA VAL A 92 4.53 8.67 -8.07
C VAL A 92 5.91 8.41 -8.69
N PRO A 93 6.63 7.31 -8.37
CA PRO A 93 7.93 7.05 -9.00
C PRO A 93 7.81 6.75 -10.51
N GLY A 94 6.68 6.20 -10.97
CA GLY A 94 6.40 5.99 -12.39
C GLY A 94 6.34 7.31 -13.18
N TRP A 95 5.61 8.31 -12.67
CA TRP A 95 5.55 9.64 -13.28
C TRP A 95 6.90 10.37 -13.24
N LEU A 96 7.64 10.28 -12.14
CA LEU A 96 8.98 10.86 -12.04
C LEU A 96 9.94 10.22 -13.05
N ALA A 97 9.87 8.89 -13.22
CA ALA A 97 10.65 8.17 -14.23
C ALA A 97 10.25 8.60 -15.65
N LEU A 98 8.96 8.73 -15.94
CA LEU A 98 8.47 9.18 -17.26
C LEU A 98 8.95 10.60 -17.55
N LEU A 99 8.78 11.53 -16.64
CA LEU A 99 9.21 12.92 -16.78
C LEU A 99 10.73 12.99 -17.07
N TYR A 100 11.54 12.29 -16.28
CA TYR A 100 12.98 12.25 -16.49
C TYR A 100 13.33 11.68 -17.87
N THR A 101 12.74 10.55 -18.28
CA THR A 101 13.08 9.87 -19.52
C THR A 101 12.68 10.65 -20.75
N VAL A 102 11.54 11.38 -20.70
CA VAL A 102 11.10 12.31 -21.76
C VAL A 102 12.06 13.51 -21.86
N LEU A 103 12.39 14.18 -20.75
CA LEU A 103 13.33 15.29 -20.73
C LEU A 103 14.73 14.90 -21.17
N ALA A 104 15.16 13.67 -20.84
CA ALA A 104 16.43 13.10 -21.27
C ALA A 104 16.39 12.52 -22.70
N ARG A 105 15.25 12.58 -23.37
CA ARG A 105 15.00 12.03 -24.74
C ARG A 105 15.36 10.54 -24.85
N ARG A 106 14.99 9.74 -23.83
CA ARG A 106 15.21 8.29 -23.74
C ARG A 106 13.96 7.53 -24.14
N VAL A 107 13.68 7.44 -25.43
CA VAL A 107 12.42 6.93 -26.01
C VAL A 107 12.04 5.55 -25.44
N LEU A 108 12.96 4.58 -25.41
CA LEU A 108 12.66 3.23 -24.91
C LEU A 108 12.33 3.21 -23.42
N LEU A 109 13.04 3.99 -22.58
CA LEU A 109 12.73 4.10 -21.17
C LEU A 109 11.41 4.86 -20.94
N ALA A 110 11.11 5.86 -21.78
CA ALA A 110 9.83 6.57 -21.71
C ALA A 110 8.65 5.66 -22.09
N ALA A 111 8.80 4.83 -23.11
CA ALA A 111 7.80 3.82 -23.46
C ALA A 111 7.60 2.81 -22.34
N TRP A 112 8.68 2.34 -21.69
CA TRP A 112 8.58 1.46 -20.52
C TRP A 112 7.89 2.13 -19.35
N ALA A 113 8.26 3.39 -19.00
CA ALA A 113 7.59 4.15 -17.94
C ALA A 113 6.10 4.33 -18.22
N LEU A 114 5.73 4.60 -19.46
CA LEU A 114 4.33 4.70 -19.89
C LEU A 114 3.59 3.35 -19.72
N ALA A 115 4.22 2.24 -20.07
CA ALA A 115 3.64 0.90 -19.87
C ALA A 115 3.43 0.57 -18.39
N VAL A 116 4.42 0.89 -17.53
CA VAL A 116 4.31 0.75 -16.06
C VAL A 116 3.15 1.59 -15.51
N LEU A 117 3.04 2.85 -15.92
CA LEU A 117 1.95 3.73 -15.52
C LEU A 117 0.59 3.21 -15.99
N ALA A 118 0.48 2.80 -17.25
CA ALA A 118 -0.75 2.26 -17.81
C ALA A 118 -1.20 0.99 -17.06
N ALA A 119 -0.26 0.08 -16.76
CA ALA A 119 -0.56 -1.12 -15.97
C ALA A 119 -0.97 -0.76 -14.54
N THR A 120 -0.28 0.18 -13.89
CA THR A 120 -0.63 0.64 -12.54
C THR A 120 -2.03 1.24 -12.52
N VAL A 121 -2.35 2.16 -13.44
CA VAL A 121 -3.69 2.74 -13.57
C VAL A 121 -4.73 1.65 -13.79
N GLY A 122 -4.50 0.73 -14.76
CA GLY A 122 -5.44 -0.34 -15.08
C GLY A 122 -5.74 -1.26 -13.89
N TYR A 123 -4.73 -1.58 -13.06
CA TYR A 123 -4.94 -2.40 -11.87
C TYR A 123 -5.54 -1.64 -10.68
N THR A 124 -5.34 -0.31 -10.62
CA THR A 124 -5.88 0.52 -9.54
C THR A 124 -7.28 1.04 -9.80
N LEU A 125 -7.80 0.90 -11.02
CA LEU A 125 -9.21 1.19 -11.29
C LEU A 125 -10.11 0.35 -10.38
N PRO A 126 -11.22 0.93 -9.90
CA PRO A 126 -12.17 0.23 -9.07
C PRO A 126 -12.70 -1.04 -9.78
N GLN A 127 -12.66 -2.17 -9.10
CA GLN A 127 -13.14 -3.46 -9.60
C GLN A 127 -14.30 -3.95 -8.73
N GLY A 128 -15.27 -4.62 -9.34
CA GLY A 128 -16.46 -5.12 -8.66
C GLY A 128 -17.64 -4.14 -8.72
N PRO A 129 -18.80 -4.55 -8.22
CA PRO A 129 -20.02 -3.76 -8.26
C PRO A 129 -19.93 -2.52 -7.38
N GLU A 130 -20.65 -1.49 -7.77
CA GLU A 130 -21.08 -0.39 -6.90
C GLU A 130 -22.49 -0.71 -6.41
N ALA A 131 -22.84 -0.20 -5.23
CA ALA A 131 -24.21 -0.33 -4.78
C ALA A 131 -25.13 0.38 -5.78
N PRO A 132 -26.33 -0.16 -6.05
CA PRO A 132 -27.32 0.55 -6.84
C PRO A 132 -27.57 1.94 -6.27
N ALA A 133 -27.77 2.93 -7.13
CA ALA A 133 -27.97 4.33 -6.71
C ALA A 133 -29.14 4.48 -5.73
N ASP A 134 -30.13 3.59 -5.79
CA ASP A 134 -31.30 3.51 -4.92
C ASP A 134 -31.09 2.63 -3.67
N ALA A 135 -29.88 2.12 -3.42
CA ALA A 135 -29.61 1.21 -2.30
C ALA A 135 -29.99 1.81 -0.93
N SER A 136 -29.83 3.13 -0.79
CA SER A 136 -30.24 3.88 0.41
C SER A 136 -31.76 4.03 0.55
N GLU A 137 -32.50 3.99 -0.55
CA GLU A 137 -33.95 4.18 -0.60
C GLU A 137 -34.70 2.84 -0.54
N ARG A 138 -34.04 1.72 -0.86
CA ARG A 138 -34.66 0.40 -0.80
C ARG A 138 -35.10 0.05 0.59
N THR A 139 -36.37 -0.25 0.75
CA THR A 139 -36.95 -0.75 1.98
C THR A 139 -36.48 -2.19 2.19
N GLY A 140 -35.48 -2.39 3.05
CA GLY A 140 -35.01 -3.72 3.46
C GLY A 140 -35.72 -4.19 4.73
N LYS A 141 -35.49 -5.45 5.07
CA LYS A 141 -35.97 -6.06 6.35
C LYS A 141 -35.32 -5.39 7.56
N ALA A 142 -34.07 -4.98 7.47
CA ALA A 142 -33.35 -4.34 8.57
C ALA A 142 -32.22 -3.44 8.06
N ARG A 143 -32.02 -2.31 8.74
CA ARG A 143 -30.82 -1.48 8.62
C ARG A 143 -30.01 -1.58 9.91
N PHE A 144 -28.75 -1.79 9.81
CA PHE A 144 -27.86 -1.93 10.96
C PHE A 144 -26.43 -1.55 10.63
N ARG A 145 -25.62 -1.29 11.65
CA ARG A 145 -24.24 -0.87 11.52
C ARG A 145 -23.28 -1.95 11.98
N VAL A 146 -22.20 -2.12 11.23
CA VAL A 146 -21.08 -3.01 11.53
C VAL A 146 -19.82 -2.17 11.67
N LEU A 147 -19.11 -2.33 12.79
CA LEU A 147 -17.80 -1.73 13.01
C LEU A 147 -16.74 -2.82 13.03
N THR A 148 -15.63 -2.62 12.34
CA THR A 148 -14.39 -3.38 12.58
C THR A 148 -13.29 -2.45 13.04
N ALA A 149 -12.46 -2.92 13.98
CA ALA A 149 -11.39 -2.12 14.58
C ALA A 149 -10.23 -3.01 15.04
N ASN A 150 -9.05 -2.82 14.48
CA ASN A 150 -7.80 -3.28 15.07
C ASN A 150 -7.41 -2.29 16.18
N VAL A 151 -7.22 -2.77 17.41
CA VAL A 151 -6.95 -1.93 18.60
C VAL A 151 -5.48 -1.95 19.02
N ARG A 152 -4.59 -2.39 18.14
CA ARG A 152 -3.14 -2.38 18.34
C ARG A 152 -2.73 -2.87 19.72
N TYR A 153 -2.69 -4.18 19.90
CA TYR A 153 -2.33 -4.81 21.19
C TYR A 153 -3.16 -4.29 22.38
N GLY A 154 -4.42 -3.88 22.15
CA GLY A 154 -5.29 -3.31 23.16
C GLY A 154 -5.03 -1.84 23.50
N GLU A 155 -4.06 -1.16 22.89
CA GLU A 155 -3.70 0.23 23.19
C GLU A 155 -4.86 1.20 22.91
N ALA A 156 -5.64 0.97 21.86
CA ALA A 156 -6.79 1.78 21.47
C ALA A 156 -8.10 1.41 22.20
N THR A 157 -8.10 0.51 23.19
CA THR A 157 -9.32 0.04 23.89
C THR A 157 -10.20 1.17 24.41
N ARG A 158 -9.60 2.21 25.00
CA ARG A 158 -10.37 3.37 25.52
C ARG A 158 -11.05 4.15 24.40
N ALA A 159 -10.37 4.32 23.27
CA ALA A 159 -10.90 4.99 22.09
C ALA A 159 -12.01 4.15 21.45
N LEU A 160 -11.83 2.84 21.34
CA LEU A 160 -12.87 1.91 20.90
C LEU A 160 -14.14 2.06 21.73
N VAL A 161 -14.04 1.97 23.08
CA VAL A 161 -15.22 2.10 23.96
C VAL A 161 -15.91 3.45 23.79
N ARG A 162 -15.19 4.56 23.62
CA ARG A 162 -15.78 5.88 23.29
C ARG A 162 -16.53 5.86 21.96
N THR A 163 -15.91 5.27 20.93
CA THR A 163 -16.49 5.15 19.59
C THR A 163 -17.74 4.27 19.59
N LEU A 164 -17.72 3.14 20.30
CA LEU A 164 -18.92 2.28 20.44
C LEU A 164 -20.11 3.03 21.08
N ARG A 165 -19.85 3.90 22.05
CA ARG A 165 -20.91 4.72 22.68
C ARG A 165 -21.44 5.79 21.74
N ARG A 166 -20.60 6.40 20.93
CA ARG A 166 -20.95 7.46 19.98
C ARG A 166 -21.68 6.91 18.77
N GLU A 167 -21.11 5.91 18.13
CA GLU A 167 -21.60 5.36 16.87
C GLU A 167 -22.68 4.30 17.04
N ARG A 168 -22.71 3.61 18.19
CA ARG A 168 -23.67 2.55 18.51
C ARG A 168 -23.83 1.52 17.40
N PRO A 169 -22.75 0.89 16.90
CA PRO A 169 -22.86 -0.18 15.92
C PRO A 169 -23.60 -1.38 16.53
N HIS A 170 -24.27 -2.15 15.69
CA HIS A 170 -25.02 -3.33 16.13
C HIS A 170 -24.14 -4.59 16.20
N LEU A 171 -23.14 -4.65 15.32
CA LEU A 171 -22.11 -5.69 15.27
C LEU A 171 -20.73 -5.05 15.35
N VAL A 172 -19.83 -5.66 16.12
CA VAL A 172 -18.47 -5.15 16.31
C VAL A 172 -17.47 -6.30 16.19
N ALA A 173 -16.54 -6.17 15.25
CA ALA A 173 -15.38 -7.04 15.09
C ALA A 173 -14.15 -6.32 15.64
N VAL A 174 -13.48 -6.90 16.64
CA VAL A 174 -12.29 -6.29 17.26
C VAL A 174 -11.10 -7.22 17.06
N GLN A 175 -9.99 -6.69 16.55
CA GLN A 175 -8.74 -7.39 16.35
C GLN A 175 -7.68 -6.84 17.33
N GLU A 176 -6.67 -7.64 17.64
CA GLU A 176 -5.60 -7.32 18.60
C GLU A 176 -6.09 -6.96 20.00
N CYS A 177 -7.18 -7.62 20.42
CA CYS A 177 -7.79 -7.41 21.72
C CYS A 177 -7.05 -8.20 22.81
N ASP A 178 -6.10 -7.55 23.49
CA ASP A 178 -5.34 -8.11 24.59
C ASP A 178 -6.22 -8.33 25.87
N THR A 179 -5.64 -8.84 26.93
CA THR A 179 -6.36 -9.09 28.20
C THR A 179 -7.05 -7.83 28.73
N ARG A 180 -6.44 -6.65 28.64
CA ARG A 180 -7.05 -5.38 29.11
C ARG A 180 -8.26 -4.98 28.24
N CYS A 181 -8.15 -5.21 26.94
CA CYS A 181 -9.26 -5.01 26.01
C CYS A 181 -10.42 -5.97 26.35
N VAL A 182 -10.11 -7.25 26.55
CA VAL A 182 -11.12 -8.27 26.94
C VAL A 182 -11.82 -7.88 28.25
N GLU A 183 -11.08 -7.48 29.27
CA GLU A 183 -11.67 -7.00 30.54
C GLU A 183 -12.62 -5.80 30.34
N ALA A 184 -12.20 -4.82 29.53
CA ALA A 184 -13.02 -3.67 29.20
C ALA A 184 -14.31 -4.08 28.46
N LEU A 185 -14.20 -5.00 27.50
CA LEU A 185 -15.34 -5.53 26.75
C LEU A 185 -16.27 -6.41 27.58
N ARG A 186 -15.77 -7.07 28.64
CA ARG A 186 -16.56 -7.86 29.60
C ARG A 186 -17.20 -7.02 30.71
N SER A 187 -16.97 -5.72 30.76
CA SER A 187 -17.56 -4.86 31.80
C SER A 187 -19.10 -4.90 31.75
N ALA A 188 -19.77 -4.70 32.92
CA ALA A 188 -21.24 -4.70 33.04
C ALA A 188 -21.89 -3.75 32.02
N ARG A 189 -21.33 -2.54 31.87
CA ARG A 189 -21.86 -1.53 30.93
C ARG A 189 -21.74 -1.97 29.45
N MET A 190 -20.68 -2.71 29.09
CA MET A 190 -20.56 -3.27 27.74
C MET A 190 -21.52 -4.45 27.57
N TYR A 191 -21.80 -5.19 28.64
CA TYR A 191 -22.80 -6.26 28.64
C TYR A 191 -24.21 -5.73 28.36
N GLU A 192 -24.58 -4.62 28.94
CA GLU A 192 -25.88 -3.97 28.70
C GLU A 192 -26.06 -3.58 27.22
N ASN A 193 -25.02 -3.07 26.58
CA ASN A 193 -25.09 -2.61 25.20
C ASN A 193 -24.88 -3.76 24.17
N TYR A 194 -24.08 -4.76 24.52
CA TYR A 194 -23.75 -5.91 23.65
C TYR A 194 -23.91 -7.22 24.46
N PRO A 195 -25.14 -7.68 24.66
CA PRO A 195 -25.41 -8.86 25.49
C PRO A 195 -24.86 -10.15 24.86
N TYR A 196 -24.73 -10.20 23.54
CA TYR A 196 -24.24 -11.36 22.82
C TYR A 196 -22.80 -11.14 22.35
N ARG A 197 -21.93 -12.09 22.60
CA ARG A 197 -20.51 -11.93 22.29
C ARG A 197 -19.79 -13.26 22.15
N ASN A 198 -18.86 -13.34 21.21
CA ASN A 198 -17.86 -14.40 21.12
C ASN A 198 -16.46 -13.77 21.25
N ILE A 199 -15.83 -13.94 22.40
CA ILE A 199 -14.51 -13.35 22.72
C ILE A 199 -13.50 -14.48 22.84
N VAL A 200 -12.49 -14.47 21.97
CA VAL A 200 -11.36 -15.38 22.02
C VAL A 200 -10.18 -14.61 22.63
N GLU A 201 -9.97 -14.84 23.93
CA GLU A 201 -8.90 -14.21 24.68
C GLU A 201 -7.56 -14.84 24.35
N SER A 202 -6.58 -14.00 24.01
CA SER A 202 -5.20 -14.41 23.80
C SER A 202 -4.28 -13.21 24.04
N GLY A 203 -3.02 -13.46 24.39
CA GLY A 203 -2.06 -12.38 24.65
C GLY A 203 -1.61 -11.65 23.37
N GLY A 204 -1.27 -10.38 23.54
CA GLY A 204 -0.74 -9.53 22.46
C GLY A 204 -1.75 -9.35 21.30
N ALA A 205 -1.25 -9.49 20.07
CA ALA A 205 -2.06 -9.34 18.87
C ALA A 205 -3.07 -10.49 18.60
N ASN A 206 -2.96 -11.61 19.34
CA ASN A 206 -3.65 -12.84 18.95
C ASN A 206 -5.14 -12.87 19.33
N GLY A 207 -5.59 -12.04 20.29
CA GLY A 207 -6.97 -12.01 20.75
C GLY A 207 -7.90 -11.24 19.80
N SER A 208 -9.15 -11.69 19.69
CA SER A 208 -10.19 -11.01 18.90
C SER A 208 -11.57 -11.17 19.57
N ALA A 209 -12.47 -10.25 19.26
CA ALA A 209 -13.82 -10.28 19.80
C ALA A 209 -14.88 -9.97 18.73
N LEU A 210 -16.01 -10.67 18.83
CA LEU A 210 -17.26 -10.35 18.15
C LEU A 210 -18.27 -9.92 19.22
N LEU A 211 -18.80 -8.69 19.10
CA LEU A 211 -19.88 -8.19 19.95
C LEU A 211 -21.13 -7.96 19.11
N SER A 212 -22.31 -8.18 19.70
CA SER A 212 -23.57 -8.07 18.98
C SER A 212 -24.70 -7.59 19.90
N THR A 213 -25.56 -6.73 19.34
CA THR A 213 -26.88 -6.42 19.91
C THR A 213 -27.92 -7.47 19.51
N PHE A 214 -27.65 -8.24 18.47
CA PHE A 214 -28.51 -9.32 17.98
C PHE A 214 -28.16 -10.66 18.67
N PRO A 215 -29.13 -11.55 18.88
CA PRO A 215 -28.85 -12.89 19.36
C PRO A 215 -27.81 -13.61 18.49
N LEU A 216 -26.84 -14.22 19.14
CA LEU A 216 -25.81 -15.05 18.48
C LEU A 216 -26.06 -16.52 18.79
N ALA A 217 -25.81 -17.37 17.79
CA ALA A 217 -25.84 -18.82 17.90
C ALA A 217 -24.63 -19.43 17.15
N LYS A 218 -24.34 -20.71 17.40
CA LYS A 218 -23.27 -21.46 16.75
C LYS A 218 -21.90 -20.75 16.83
N GLU A 219 -21.62 -20.18 18.01
CA GLU A 219 -20.34 -19.53 18.26
C GLU A 219 -19.17 -20.47 18.05
N SER A 220 -18.15 -20.03 17.31
CA SER A 220 -16.97 -20.80 16.97
C SER A 220 -15.82 -19.85 16.63
N SER A 221 -14.72 -20.38 16.17
CA SER A 221 -13.60 -19.62 15.62
C SER A 221 -12.97 -20.38 14.46
N LEU A 222 -12.64 -19.70 13.37
CA LEU A 222 -11.86 -20.32 12.31
C LEU A 222 -10.44 -20.59 12.79
N PRO A 223 -9.82 -21.67 12.29
CA PRO A 223 -8.43 -21.96 12.61
C PRO A 223 -7.50 -20.91 12.02
N GLY A 224 -6.71 -20.30 12.87
CA GLY A 224 -5.71 -19.30 12.53
C GLY A 224 -4.71 -19.15 13.66
N ARG A 225 -3.60 -18.47 13.40
CA ARG A 225 -2.61 -18.12 14.42
C ARG A 225 -3.14 -16.96 15.29
N MET A 226 -3.84 -16.02 14.67
CA MET A 226 -4.64 -15.02 15.35
C MET A 226 -6.10 -15.49 15.42
N ALA A 227 -6.82 -15.08 16.46
CA ALA A 227 -8.20 -15.49 16.68
C ALA A 227 -9.14 -14.90 15.63
N MET A 228 -10.01 -15.72 15.08
CA MET A 228 -11.02 -15.33 14.09
C MET A 228 -12.41 -15.84 14.52
N PRO A 229 -13.00 -15.28 15.62
CA PRO A 229 -14.30 -15.72 16.11
C PRO A 229 -15.40 -15.52 15.07
N ASN A 230 -16.41 -16.40 15.11
CA ASN A 230 -17.59 -16.34 14.27
C ASN A 230 -18.85 -16.74 15.04
N ALA A 231 -19.98 -16.39 14.49
CA ALA A 231 -21.29 -16.78 14.99
C ALA A 231 -22.33 -16.64 13.88
N VAL A 232 -23.54 -17.11 14.14
CA VAL A 232 -24.75 -16.81 13.36
C VAL A 232 -25.58 -15.80 14.14
N ALA A 233 -25.80 -14.61 13.60
CA ALA A 233 -26.66 -13.61 14.18
C ALA A 233 -28.11 -13.76 13.66
N ASP A 234 -29.10 -13.58 14.52
CA ASP A 234 -30.49 -13.43 14.10
C ASP A 234 -30.77 -11.93 13.90
N ILE A 235 -30.89 -11.50 12.65
CA ILE A 235 -31.18 -10.12 12.29
C ILE A 235 -32.61 -10.05 11.71
N SER A 236 -33.55 -9.62 12.53
CA SER A 236 -34.98 -9.49 12.14
C SER A 236 -35.55 -10.82 11.57
N GLY A 237 -35.25 -11.96 12.21
CA GLY A 237 -35.70 -13.28 11.81
C GLY A 237 -34.90 -13.89 10.63
N THR A 238 -33.83 -13.25 10.21
CA THR A 238 -32.92 -13.76 9.17
C THR A 238 -31.58 -14.17 9.81
N SER A 239 -31.20 -15.44 9.63
CA SER A 239 -29.88 -15.93 10.05
C SER A 239 -28.79 -15.33 9.15
N VAL A 240 -27.83 -14.63 9.75
CA VAL A 240 -26.68 -14.02 9.06
C VAL A 240 -25.39 -14.55 9.65
N ASN A 241 -24.52 -15.12 8.82
CA ASN A 241 -23.19 -15.53 9.25
C ASN A 241 -22.30 -14.32 9.50
N ILE A 242 -21.65 -14.27 10.65
CA ILE A 242 -20.70 -13.21 11.02
C ILE A 242 -19.34 -13.84 11.27
N GLN A 243 -18.31 -13.36 10.61
CA GLN A 243 -16.93 -13.82 10.75
C GLN A 243 -16.01 -12.63 11.01
N VAL A 244 -15.25 -12.67 12.08
CA VAL A 244 -14.15 -11.75 12.31
C VAL A 244 -12.92 -12.23 11.54
N ALA A 245 -12.33 -11.38 10.73
CA ALA A 245 -11.10 -11.69 9.99
C ALA A 245 -9.90 -11.07 10.69
N HIS A 246 -8.86 -11.88 10.88
CA HIS A 246 -7.56 -11.42 11.36
C HIS A 246 -6.45 -12.43 10.94
N PRO A 247 -6.20 -12.62 9.64
CA PRO A 247 -5.08 -13.43 9.20
C PRO A 247 -3.75 -12.75 9.53
N MET A 248 -2.69 -13.55 9.70
CA MET A 248 -1.33 -13.05 9.91
C MET A 248 -0.92 -12.03 8.83
N PRO A 249 -0.02 -11.09 9.11
CA PRO A 249 0.54 -10.23 8.08
C PRO A 249 1.49 -10.99 7.13
N PRO A 250 1.69 -10.54 5.86
CA PRO A 250 2.55 -11.19 4.88
C PRO A 250 4.04 -10.89 5.10
N ASN A 251 4.53 -11.08 6.34
CA ASN A 251 5.95 -10.96 6.70
C ASN A 251 6.75 -12.19 6.23
N PRO A 252 8.09 -12.14 6.15
CA PRO A 252 8.90 -13.27 5.72
C PRO A 252 8.60 -14.56 6.47
N GLU A 253 8.38 -14.49 7.80
CA GLU A 253 8.14 -15.63 8.66
C GLU A 253 6.68 -16.12 8.65
N SER A 254 5.75 -15.33 8.14
CA SER A 254 4.31 -15.61 8.19
C SER A 254 3.59 -15.63 6.84
N LEU A 255 4.29 -15.43 5.72
CA LEU A 255 3.70 -15.35 4.40
C LEU A 255 2.85 -16.58 4.03
N ASP A 256 3.34 -17.78 4.32
CA ASP A 256 2.58 -19.01 4.03
C ASP A 256 1.39 -19.18 4.96
N THR A 257 1.51 -18.74 6.23
CA THR A 257 0.40 -18.71 7.19
C THR A 257 -0.66 -17.73 6.73
N TRP A 258 -0.28 -16.52 6.34
CA TRP A 258 -1.17 -15.51 5.77
C TRP A 258 -1.96 -16.05 4.57
N ARG A 259 -1.28 -16.70 3.62
CA ARG A 259 -1.93 -17.33 2.46
C ARG A 259 -2.90 -18.42 2.86
N LYS A 260 -2.51 -19.26 3.84
CA LYS A 260 -3.36 -20.34 4.35
C LYS A 260 -4.61 -19.79 5.02
N GLU A 261 -4.48 -18.77 5.85
CA GLU A 261 -5.58 -18.17 6.59
C GLU A 261 -6.55 -17.42 5.67
N LEU A 262 -6.05 -16.71 4.65
CA LEU A 262 -6.92 -16.15 3.60
C LEU A 262 -7.64 -17.22 2.78
N ARG A 263 -7.02 -18.39 2.52
CA ARG A 263 -7.72 -19.53 1.90
C ARG A 263 -8.80 -20.10 2.83
N THR A 264 -8.57 -20.12 4.15
CA THR A 264 -9.57 -20.51 5.13
C THR A 264 -10.78 -19.58 5.11
N LEU A 265 -10.55 -18.27 5.11
CA LEU A 265 -11.61 -17.26 4.97
C LEU A 265 -12.35 -17.40 3.62
N ARG A 266 -11.63 -17.66 2.53
CA ARG A 266 -12.25 -17.95 1.22
C ARG A 266 -13.13 -19.18 1.27
N SER A 267 -12.68 -20.26 1.92
CA SER A 267 -13.47 -21.50 2.06
C SER A 267 -14.72 -21.23 2.89
N TYR A 268 -14.62 -20.44 3.96
CA TYR A 268 -15.78 -19.99 4.74
C TYR A 268 -16.76 -19.20 3.87
N GLY A 269 -16.28 -18.21 3.12
CA GLY A 269 -17.12 -17.45 2.19
C GLY A 269 -17.79 -18.32 1.12
N ALA A 270 -17.12 -19.34 0.61
CA ALA A 270 -17.64 -20.26 -0.40
C ALA A 270 -18.67 -21.25 0.17
N SER A 271 -18.51 -21.65 1.44
CA SER A 271 -19.37 -22.67 2.09
C SER A 271 -20.69 -22.12 2.62
N ARG A 272 -20.90 -20.78 2.56
CA ARG A 272 -22.10 -20.12 3.13
C ARG A 272 -23.43 -20.57 2.49
N GLY A 273 -23.39 -21.13 1.30
CA GLY A 273 -24.60 -21.42 0.53
C GLY A 273 -25.34 -20.15 0.19
N ARG A 274 -26.63 -20.06 0.56
CA ARG A 274 -27.49 -18.88 0.37
C ARG A 274 -27.61 -18.01 1.64
N THR A 275 -26.92 -18.38 2.71
CA THR A 275 -27.00 -17.63 3.98
C THR A 275 -26.25 -16.30 3.81
N PRO A 276 -26.91 -15.15 4.08
CA PRO A 276 -26.25 -13.85 4.12
C PRO A 276 -25.04 -13.91 5.04
N THR A 277 -23.95 -13.31 4.62
CA THR A 277 -22.66 -13.43 5.33
C THR A 277 -21.95 -12.11 5.38
N ILE A 278 -21.43 -11.78 6.56
CA ILE A 278 -20.55 -10.62 6.82
C ILE A 278 -19.19 -11.17 7.26
N VAL A 279 -18.13 -10.71 6.62
CA VAL A 279 -16.75 -10.95 7.06
C VAL A 279 -16.11 -9.59 7.31
N ALA A 280 -15.79 -9.27 8.56
CA ALA A 280 -15.28 -7.96 8.95
C ALA A 280 -13.99 -8.09 9.75
N GLY A 281 -12.99 -7.26 9.45
CA GLY A 281 -11.72 -7.33 10.17
C GLY A 281 -10.58 -6.65 9.45
N ASP A 282 -9.40 -6.79 10.06
CA ASP A 282 -8.11 -6.55 9.44
C ASP A 282 -7.70 -7.81 8.66
N PHE A 283 -7.66 -7.72 7.34
CA PHE A 283 -7.28 -8.85 6.46
C PHE A 283 -5.77 -8.91 6.21
N ASN A 284 -5.01 -7.94 6.71
CA ASN A 284 -3.61 -7.78 6.34
C ASN A 284 -3.39 -7.89 4.83
N SER A 285 -4.39 -7.49 4.05
CA SER A 285 -4.40 -7.54 2.59
C SER A 285 -5.35 -6.52 1.97
N SER A 286 -4.93 -5.99 0.84
CA SER A 286 -5.72 -5.08 0.02
C SER A 286 -6.34 -5.80 -1.18
N GLN A 287 -7.21 -5.10 -1.92
CA GLN A 287 -7.80 -5.60 -3.17
C GLN A 287 -6.77 -5.90 -4.27
N ASP A 288 -5.49 -5.53 -4.10
CA ASP A 288 -4.43 -5.85 -5.05
C ASP A 288 -3.80 -7.22 -4.82
N HIS A 289 -4.05 -7.85 -3.67
CA HIS A 289 -3.63 -9.21 -3.40
C HIS A 289 -4.52 -10.25 -4.08
N ALA A 290 -3.91 -11.23 -4.73
CA ALA A 290 -4.61 -12.32 -5.40
C ALA A 290 -5.44 -13.16 -4.41
N ALA A 291 -4.89 -13.40 -3.22
CA ALA A 291 -5.57 -14.13 -2.15
C ALA A 291 -6.86 -13.41 -1.70
N PHE A 292 -6.82 -12.08 -1.51
CA PHE A 292 -7.99 -11.28 -1.16
C PHE A 292 -9.03 -11.26 -2.29
N ARG A 293 -8.60 -11.04 -3.54
CA ARG A 293 -9.52 -11.14 -4.69
C ARG A 293 -10.18 -12.50 -4.82
N SER A 294 -9.48 -13.57 -4.42
CA SER A 294 -10.06 -14.92 -4.44
C SER A 294 -11.19 -15.08 -3.42
N LEU A 295 -11.11 -14.35 -2.29
CA LEU A 295 -12.19 -14.27 -1.31
C LEU A 295 -13.39 -13.49 -1.88
N LEU A 296 -13.17 -12.32 -2.50
CA LEU A 296 -14.24 -11.56 -3.15
C LEU A 296 -14.98 -12.37 -4.23
N ARG A 297 -14.26 -13.21 -4.99
CA ARG A 297 -14.87 -14.10 -6.00
C ARG A 297 -15.81 -15.15 -5.44
N THR A 298 -15.92 -15.31 -4.13
CA THR A 298 -16.96 -16.14 -3.51
C THR A 298 -18.34 -15.46 -3.45
N GLY A 299 -18.47 -14.25 -3.99
CA GLY A 299 -19.69 -13.43 -3.96
C GLY A 299 -19.76 -12.51 -2.74
N LEU A 300 -18.61 -12.22 -2.13
CA LEU A 300 -18.48 -11.18 -1.11
C LEU A 300 -18.09 -9.85 -1.76
N ASN A 301 -18.77 -8.78 -1.39
CA ASN A 301 -18.53 -7.41 -1.87
C ASN A 301 -18.03 -6.54 -0.71
N ASP A 302 -17.03 -5.71 -0.95
CA ASP A 302 -16.51 -4.79 0.05
C ASP A 302 -17.44 -3.59 0.22
N ALA A 303 -17.87 -3.31 1.45
CA ALA A 303 -18.72 -2.18 1.78
C ALA A 303 -18.11 -0.84 1.34
N ALA A 304 -16.79 -0.66 1.50
CA ALA A 304 -16.08 0.52 1.01
C ALA A 304 -16.17 0.64 -0.51
N ARG A 305 -16.12 -0.48 -1.25
CA ARG A 305 -16.29 -0.49 -2.70
C ARG A 305 -17.73 -0.15 -3.10
N LEU A 306 -18.69 -0.77 -2.43
CA LEU A 306 -20.13 -0.51 -2.70
C LEU A 306 -20.50 0.97 -2.55
N THR A 307 -19.83 1.68 -1.64
CA THR A 307 -20.10 3.10 -1.33
C THR A 307 -19.12 4.08 -2.01
N GLY A 308 -18.33 3.62 -2.98
CA GLY A 308 -17.38 4.48 -3.70
C GLY A 308 -16.12 4.89 -2.92
N GLN A 309 -15.89 4.29 -1.76
CA GLN A 309 -14.78 4.61 -0.84
C GLN A 309 -13.63 3.59 -0.91
N SER A 310 -13.59 2.77 -1.95
CA SER A 310 -12.52 1.78 -2.14
C SER A 310 -11.14 2.45 -2.13
N ARG A 311 -10.16 1.74 -1.57
CA ARG A 311 -8.77 2.18 -1.44
C ARG A 311 -8.54 3.33 -0.45
N THR A 312 -9.51 3.63 0.42
CA THR A 312 -9.25 4.53 1.55
C THR A 312 -8.23 3.87 2.48
N PRO A 313 -7.04 4.45 2.67
CA PRO A 313 -6.01 3.85 3.51
C PRO A 313 -6.51 3.69 4.94
N THR A 314 -6.38 2.47 5.49
CA THR A 314 -6.65 2.21 6.90
C THR A 314 -5.37 2.03 7.71
N TRP A 315 -4.26 1.65 7.07
CA TRP A 315 -2.95 1.46 7.71
C TRP A 315 -1.80 1.98 6.82
N PRO A 316 -0.74 2.58 7.38
CA PRO A 316 -0.62 3.04 8.76
C PRO A 316 -1.34 4.36 8.99
N ASN A 317 -1.96 4.55 10.16
CA ASN A 317 -2.65 5.78 10.54
C ASN A 317 -1.85 6.69 11.52
N ASP A 318 -0.84 6.15 12.17
CA ASP A 318 -0.02 6.83 13.19
C ASP A 318 1.19 7.59 12.62
N THR A 319 1.25 7.79 11.30
CA THR A 319 2.36 8.46 10.63
C THR A 319 1.93 9.73 9.90
N PRO A 320 2.84 10.71 9.70
CA PRO A 320 2.55 11.89 8.87
C PRO A 320 2.18 11.54 7.42
N LEU A 321 2.61 10.38 6.92
CA LEU A 321 2.36 9.90 5.56
C LEU A 321 1.20 8.90 5.49
N ARG A 322 0.28 8.92 6.46
CA ARG A 322 -0.88 8.01 6.53
C ARG A 322 -1.73 7.97 5.24
N PHE A 323 -1.78 9.07 4.50
CA PHE A 323 -2.46 9.13 3.21
C PHE A 323 -1.81 8.23 2.14
N MET A 324 -0.53 7.84 2.33
CA MET A 324 0.18 6.89 1.47
C MET A 324 0.04 5.44 1.95
N GLY A 325 -0.90 5.16 2.81
CA GLY A 325 -1.16 3.83 3.36
C GLY A 325 -1.89 2.91 2.38
N ALA A 326 -2.35 1.79 2.94
CA ALA A 326 -3.14 0.78 2.24
C ALA A 326 -4.44 0.52 3.00
N GLN A 327 -5.50 0.13 2.30
CA GLN A 327 -6.71 -0.38 2.91
C GLN A 327 -6.51 -1.85 3.25
N LEU A 328 -6.41 -2.17 4.54
CA LEU A 328 -6.25 -3.53 5.08
C LEU A 328 -7.48 -3.99 5.86
N ASP A 329 -8.28 -3.04 6.35
CA ASP A 329 -9.49 -3.28 7.10
C ASP A 329 -10.71 -3.19 6.19
N HIS A 330 -11.55 -4.22 6.25
CA HIS A 330 -12.69 -4.37 5.35
C HIS A 330 -13.93 -4.87 6.07
N VAL A 331 -15.10 -4.49 5.56
CA VAL A 331 -16.40 -5.11 5.86
C VAL A 331 -16.92 -5.70 4.56
N LEU A 332 -16.86 -7.02 4.44
CA LEU A 332 -17.31 -7.75 3.26
C LEU A 332 -18.71 -8.31 3.50
N VAL A 333 -19.58 -8.15 2.52
CA VAL A 333 -20.99 -8.58 2.60
C VAL A 333 -21.38 -9.42 1.39
N SER A 334 -22.26 -10.40 1.59
CA SER A 334 -22.87 -11.13 0.47
C SER A 334 -24.34 -10.76 0.30
N ASP A 335 -24.89 -10.99 -0.89
CA ASP A 335 -26.32 -10.87 -1.10
C ASP A 335 -27.12 -11.67 -0.07
N PRO A 336 -28.29 -11.15 0.36
CA PRO A 336 -28.95 -9.89 -0.03
C PRO A 336 -28.52 -8.65 0.82
N LEU A 337 -27.35 -8.70 1.45
CA LEU A 337 -26.80 -7.55 2.17
C LEU A 337 -26.16 -6.56 1.18
N THR A 338 -26.37 -5.27 1.41
CA THR A 338 -25.67 -4.19 0.70
C THR A 338 -25.22 -3.10 1.67
N ALA A 339 -24.16 -2.37 1.34
CA ALA A 339 -23.73 -1.20 2.08
C ALA A 339 -24.36 0.06 1.48
N VAL A 340 -24.82 0.95 2.36
CA VAL A 340 -25.39 2.26 1.99
C VAL A 340 -24.47 3.41 2.38
N ASP A 341 -23.56 3.19 3.35
CA ASP A 341 -22.50 4.12 3.73
C ASP A 341 -21.30 3.34 4.31
N ALA A 342 -20.10 3.91 4.18
CA ALA A 342 -18.91 3.42 4.84
C ALA A 342 -18.08 4.62 5.33
N ARG A 343 -17.66 4.61 6.58
CA ARG A 343 -16.86 5.66 7.22
C ARG A 343 -15.63 5.08 7.87
N PHE A 344 -14.54 5.84 7.81
CA PHE A 344 -13.25 5.48 8.38
C PHE A 344 -13.00 6.36 9.59
N LEU A 345 -12.83 5.76 10.75
CA LEU A 345 -12.80 6.44 12.04
C LEU A 345 -11.43 6.31 12.70
N GLU A 346 -10.87 7.42 13.14
CA GLU A 346 -9.65 7.42 13.95
C GLU A 346 -9.93 6.87 15.34
N LEU A 347 -9.05 6.00 15.81
CA LEU A 347 -9.01 5.51 17.20
C LEU A 347 -7.68 5.90 17.82
N ASP A 348 -7.69 6.82 18.77
CA ASP A 348 -6.47 7.19 19.49
C ASP A 348 -5.78 5.95 20.06
N GLY A 349 -4.52 5.75 19.73
CA GLY A 349 -3.71 4.60 20.15
C GLY A 349 -3.69 3.45 19.15
N SER A 350 -4.47 3.50 18.06
CA SER A 350 -4.36 2.53 16.95
C SER A 350 -3.55 3.11 15.80
N ASP A 351 -2.78 2.26 15.15
CA ASP A 351 -2.16 2.52 13.85
C ASP A 351 -3.10 2.15 12.67
N HIS A 352 -4.33 1.72 12.96
CA HIS A 352 -5.39 1.47 11.99
C HIS A 352 -6.54 2.47 12.14
N LEU A 353 -7.24 2.77 11.02
CA LEU A 353 -8.57 3.34 11.06
C LEU A 353 -9.60 2.22 11.23
N ALA A 354 -10.59 2.43 12.11
CA ALA A 354 -11.75 1.56 12.16
C ALA A 354 -12.67 1.81 10.96
N VAL A 355 -13.31 0.75 10.46
CA VAL A 355 -14.29 0.84 9.37
C VAL A 355 -15.69 0.65 9.95
N LEU A 356 -16.55 1.64 9.77
CA LEU A 356 -17.96 1.61 10.13
C LEU A 356 -18.80 1.57 8.85
N ALA A 357 -19.52 0.47 8.64
CA ALA A 357 -20.41 0.28 7.50
C ALA A 357 -21.87 0.30 7.93
N ASP A 358 -22.69 1.09 7.24
CA ASP A 358 -24.13 1.09 7.36
C ASP A 358 -24.71 0.11 6.32
N LEU A 359 -25.32 -0.97 6.80
CA LEU A 359 -25.79 -2.07 5.97
C LEU A 359 -27.30 -2.12 5.89
N ASN A 360 -27.81 -2.58 4.74
CA ASN A 360 -29.22 -2.88 4.51
C ASN A 360 -29.36 -4.37 4.17
N LEU A 361 -30.22 -5.09 4.88
CA LEU A 361 -30.65 -6.45 4.59
C LEU A 361 -31.94 -6.35 3.75
N LEU A 362 -31.87 -6.66 2.49
CA LEU A 362 -32.97 -6.56 1.51
C LEU A 362 -33.96 -7.73 1.60
#